data_245d9dae68576015ff53284eeefacaa8
#
_entry.id   245d9dae68576015ff53284eeefacaa8
#
_cell.length_a   1.000
_cell.length_b   1.000
_cell.length_c   1.000
_cell.angle_alpha   90.00
_cell.angle_beta   90.00
_cell.angle_gamma   90.00
#
_symmetry.space_group_name_H-M   'P 1'
#
loop_
_entity.id
_entity.type
_entity.pdbx_description
1 polymer ?
#
loop_
_entity_poly.entity_id
_entity_poly.type
_entity_poly.pdbx_seq_one_letter_code
_entity_poly.pdbx_strand_id
1 'polypeptide(L)'
;MLVLKRTFFGLACVLAISLLFTPRAHAAGTDNAARAAIVVHPETGAVLYEKNADERLGIASTTKIMTALVVLEHCALDEPVEILPEYTAVEGSSMYLRAGETYTVEELLYGLMLVSGNDAAIALACHTAGSVAAFAGMMNDKARALGMTSSAFQNPNGLDAEGHYSTARDMAKLACAALENETFRAIVSTKSTTVDGQTLVNHNRLLRSYDGAVGVKTGYTKTAGRTLVSCAQRGTTQFVCVTLSDPDDWNDHTHLLDWAFENYEYRCVAGDTPVYAVPVLSATVELCAAAPERPAYLLVHRMTRCR
;
A
#
# COMPACT_ATOMS: atom_id res chain seq x y z
N MET A 1 -40.71 -40.99 -14.91
CA MET A 1 -40.46 -39.55 -14.77
C MET A 1 -39.76 -39.12 -13.46
N LEU A 2 -39.87 -39.90 -12.38
CA LEU A 2 -39.24 -39.58 -11.08
C LEU A 2 -37.72 -39.87 -11.01
N VAL A 3 -37.24 -40.86 -11.74
CA VAL A 3 -35.82 -41.30 -11.74
C VAL A 3 -34.93 -40.28 -12.48
N LEU A 4 -35.45 -39.67 -13.57
CA LEU A 4 -34.70 -38.69 -14.36
C LEU A 4 -34.46 -37.37 -13.60
N LYS A 5 -35.38 -36.96 -12.70
CA LYS A 5 -35.24 -35.73 -11.87
C LYS A 5 -34.20 -35.91 -10.77
N ARG A 6 -34.02 -37.11 -10.23
CA ARG A 6 -33.02 -37.38 -9.17
C ARG A 6 -31.59 -37.40 -9.72
N THR A 7 -31.38 -37.90 -10.94
CA THR A 7 -30.07 -37.91 -11.60
C THR A 7 -29.61 -36.49 -12.01
N PHE A 8 -30.53 -35.65 -12.46
CA PHE A 8 -30.20 -34.24 -12.80
C PHE A 8 -29.85 -33.41 -11.56
N PHE A 9 -30.52 -33.63 -10.41
CA PHE A 9 -30.22 -32.92 -9.17
C PHE A 9 -28.89 -33.37 -8.58
N GLY A 10 -28.53 -34.64 -8.64
CA GLY A 10 -27.23 -35.17 -8.23
C GLY A 10 -26.08 -34.64 -9.09
N LEU A 11 -26.26 -34.52 -10.40
CA LEU A 11 -25.23 -33.99 -11.30
C LEU A 11 -25.01 -32.49 -11.12
N ALA A 12 -26.08 -31.73 -10.87
CA ALA A 12 -26.01 -30.29 -10.58
C ALA A 12 -25.29 -29.99 -9.25
N CYS A 13 -25.53 -30.81 -8.21
CA CYS A 13 -24.82 -30.69 -6.93
C CYS A 13 -23.33 -31.03 -7.05
N VAL A 14 -22.96 -32.04 -7.82
CA VAL A 14 -21.55 -32.42 -8.05
C VAL A 14 -20.84 -31.32 -8.86
N LEU A 15 -21.48 -30.72 -9.87
CA LEU A 15 -20.93 -29.60 -10.61
C LEU A 15 -20.78 -28.33 -9.72
N ALA A 16 -21.73 -28.04 -8.82
CA ALA A 16 -21.67 -26.92 -7.92
C ALA A 16 -20.55 -27.09 -6.85
N ILE A 17 -20.31 -28.31 -6.39
CA ILE A 17 -19.23 -28.62 -5.43
C ILE A 17 -17.86 -28.58 -6.11
N SER A 18 -17.74 -28.97 -7.37
CA SER A 18 -16.47 -28.90 -8.12
C SER A 18 -16.04 -27.46 -8.44
N LEU A 19 -16.98 -26.49 -8.49
CA LEU A 19 -16.69 -25.07 -8.64
C LEU A 19 -16.18 -24.41 -7.34
N LEU A 20 -16.37 -25.05 -6.17
CA LEU A 20 -15.87 -24.58 -4.88
C LEU A 20 -14.41 -25.03 -4.59
N PHE A 21 -13.89 -25.99 -5.36
CA PHE A 21 -12.51 -26.48 -5.26
C PHE A 21 -11.72 -26.23 -6.55
N THR A 22 -11.77 -25.03 -7.10
CA THR A 22 -10.73 -24.65 -8.07
C THR A 22 -9.42 -24.47 -7.30
N PRO A 23 -8.39 -25.32 -7.52
CA PRO A 23 -7.08 -25.03 -6.99
C PRO A 23 -6.71 -23.65 -7.55
N ARG A 24 -6.43 -22.67 -6.65
CA ARG A 24 -5.84 -21.42 -7.07
C ARG A 24 -4.53 -21.78 -7.76
N ALA A 25 -4.49 -21.68 -9.08
CA ALA A 25 -3.25 -21.86 -9.82
C ALA A 25 -2.28 -20.78 -9.30
N HIS A 26 -1.21 -21.19 -8.61
CA HIS A 26 -0.10 -20.27 -8.36
C HIS A 26 0.40 -19.81 -9.73
N ALA A 27 0.35 -18.53 -9.97
CA ALA A 27 0.93 -17.97 -11.18
C ALA A 27 2.43 -18.28 -11.15
N ALA A 28 2.96 -18.90 -12.20
CA ALA A 28 4.38 -19.20 -12.29
C ALA A 28 5.17 -17.88 -12.15
N GLY A 29 6.21 -17.85 -11.31
CA GLY A 29 7.03 -16.67 -11.07
C GLY A 29 6.62 -15.81 -9.86
N THR A 30 5.68 -16.28 -9.01
CA THR A 30 5.24 -15.57 -7.80
C THR A 30 5.70 -16.23 -6.50
N ASP A 31 6.61 -17.21 -6.57
CA ASP A 31 7.20 -17.84 -5.38
C ASP A 31 7.93 -16.79 -4.54
N ASN A 32 7.63 -16.75 -3.24
CA ASN A 32 8.24 -15.84 -2.29
C ASN A 32 8.31 -16.46 -0.89
N ALA A 33 9.24 -15.99 -0.08
CA ALA A 33 9.51 -16.45 1.27
C ALA A 33 8.60 -15.81 2.34
N ALA A 34 7.83 -14.77 1.98
CA ALA A 34 6.96 -14.05 2.89
C ALA A 34 5.89 -14.95 3.50
N ARG A 35 5.57 -14.72 4.78
CA ARG A 35 4.42 -15.36 5.44
C ARG A 35 3.09 -14.87 4.86
N ALA A 36 2.99 -13.57 4.59
CA ALA A 36 1.86 -12.99 3.87
C ALA A 36 2.36 -12.00 2.82
N ALA A 37 1.73 -11.99 1.64
CA ALA A 37 2.08 -11.10 0.55
C ALA A 37 0.84 -10.70 -0.27
N ILE A 38 0.91 -9.52 -0.90
CA ILE A 38 -0.11 -9.06 -1.85
C ILE A 38 0.52 -8.12 -2.89
N VAL A 39 0.04 -8.19 -4.12
CA VAL A 39 0.31 -7.21 -5.17
C VAL A 39 -1.02 -6.66 -5.67
N VAL A 40 -1.15 -5.34 -5.69
CA VAL A 40 -2.37 -4.66 -6.13
C VAL A 40 -2.06 -3.57 -7.15
N HIS A 41 -3.05 -3.30 -8.01
CA HIS A 41 -3.07 -2.10 -8.84
C HIS A 41 -3.83 -0.99 -8.09
N PRO A 42 -3.19 0.13 -7.70
CA PRO A 42 -3.78 1.10 -6.77
C PRO A 42 -5.03 1.78 -7.31
N GLU A 43 -5.06 2.17 -8.58
CA GLU A 43 -6.18 2.95 -9.14
C GLU A 43 -7.46 2.11 -9.33
N THR A 44 -7.35 0.81 -9.58
CA THR A 44 -8.51 -0.07 -9.76
C THR A 44 -8.85 -0.90 -8.53
N GLY A 45 -7.94 -0.97 -7.54
CA GLY A 45 -8.04 -1.87 -6.39
C GLY A 45 -7.90 -3.35 -6.74
N ALA A 46 -7.55 -3.68 -8.00
CA ALA A 46 -7.42 -5.07 -8.44
C ALA A 46 -6.27 -5.78 -7.71
N VAL A 47 -6.58 -6.94 -7.13
CA VAL A 47 -5.58 -7.83 -6.54
C VAL A 47 -5.05 -8.74 -7.64
N LEU A 48 -3.73 -8.67 -7.91
CA LEU A 48 -3.06 -9.46 -8.94
C LEU A 48 -2.48 -10.75 -8.36
N TYR A 49 -1.94 -10.65 -7.16
CA TYR A 49 -1.36 -11.76 -6.41
C TYR A 49 -1.71 -11.63 -4.93
N GLU A 50 -1.94 -12.75 -4.27
CA GLU A 50 -2.12 -12.80 -2.81
C GLU A 50 -1.63 -14.14 -2.23
N LYS A 51 -1.01 -14.07 -1.05
CA LYS A 51 -0.60 -15.20 -0.22
C LYS A 51 -0.91 -14.85 1.22
N ASN A 52 -1.81 -15.59 1.86
CA ASN A 52 -2.23 -15.35 3.25
C ASN A 52 -2.52 -13.87 3.56
N ALA A 53 -3.08 -13.13 2.57
CA ALA A 53 -3.16 -11.66 2.60
C ALA A 53 -4.02 -11.12 3.75
N ASP A 54 -4.87 -11.93 4.35
CA ASP A 54 -5.75 -11.58 5.47
C ASP A 54 -5.24 -12.08 6.84
N GLU A 55 -4.04 -12.65 6.89
CA GLU A 55 -3.43 -13.08 8.15
C GLU A 55 -2.98 -11.86 8.95
N ARG A 56 -3.37 -11.79 10.24
CA ARG A 56 -2.96 -10.72 11.16
C ARG A 56 -1.54 -10.95 11.63
N LEU A 57 -0.65 -10.02 11.33
CA LEU A 57 0.78 -10.09 11.64
C LEU A 57 1.27 -8.77 12.23
N GLY A 58 2.41 -8.82 12.91
CA GLY A 58 3.16 -7.63 13.27
C GLY A 58 3.65 -6.91 12.01
N ILE A 59 3.57 -5.59 12.01
CA ILE A 59 3.87 -4.76 10.84
C ILE A 59 5.09 -3.87 11.03
N ALA A 60 5.67 -3.88 12.23
CA ALA A 60 6.86 -3.08 12.56
C ALA A 60 6.72 -1.63 12.05
N SER A 61 7.80 -1.02 11.60
CA SER A 61 7.84 0.38 11.13
C SER A 61 7.05 0.66 9.83
N THR A 62 6.41 -0.32 9.19
CA THR A 62 5.44 0.00 8.13
C THR A 62 4.20 0.69 8.69
N THR A 63 3.96 0.62 10.02
CA THR A 63 3.03 1.46 10.78
C THR A 63 3.16 2.96 10.46
N LYS A 64 4.38 3.45 10.21
CA LYS A 64 4.67 4.86 9.95
C LYS A 64 4.02 5.42 8.68
N ILE A 65 3.53 4.55 7.79
CA ILE A 65 2.69 4.96 6.66
C ILE A 65 1.39 5.57 7.20
N MET A 66 0.75 4.90 8.17
CA MET A 66 -0.46 5.43 8.82
C MET A 66 -0.16 6.71 9.59
N THR A 67 0.96 6.76 10.31
CA THR A 67 1.39 7.94 11.05
C THR A 67 1.56 9.14 10.12
N ALA A 68 2.30 8.97 9.01
CA ALA A 68 2.50 10.04 8.04
C ALA A 68 1.18 10.52 7.42
N LEU A 69 0.30 9.58 7.05
CA LEU A 69 -1.00 9.91 6.45
C LEU A 69 -1.87 10.73 7.40
N VAL A 70 -1.98 10.33 8.67
CA VAL A 70 -2.76 11.05 9.68
C VAL A 70 -2.17 12.43 9.94
N VAL A 71 -0.85 12.55 10.05
CA VAL A 71 -0.18 13.86 10.23
C VAL A 71 -0.45 14.80 9.05
N LEU A 72 -0.31 14.30 7.82
CA LEU A 72 -0.53 15.09 6.60
C LEU A 72 -1.99 15.56 6.42
N GLU A 73 -2.94 14.89 7.08
CA GLU A 73 -4.35 15.27 7.06
C GLU A 73 -4.72 16.32 8.11
N HIS A 74 -3.86 16.55 9.11
CA HIS A 74 -4.20 17.39 10.28
C HIS A 74 -3.23 18.54 10.54
N CYS A 75 -2.01 18.50 9.99
CA CYS A 75 -0.99 19.50 10.25
C CYS A 75 -0.51 20.14 8.94
N ALA A 76 -0.20 21.42 8.96
CA ALA A 76 0.52 22.08 7.88
C ALA A 76 2.02 21.70 7.92
N LEU A 77 2.67 21.66 6.75
CA LEU A 77 4.05 21.19 6.64
C LEU A 77 5.06 22.10 7.35
N ASP A 78 4.78 23.39 7.40
CA ASP A 78 5.62 24.44 8.00
C ASP A 78 5.34 24.68 9.49
N GLU A 79 4.40 23.95 10.09
CA GLU A 79 4.14 24.07 11.53
C GLU A 79 5.39 23.71 12.34
N PRO A 80 5.79 24.56 13.32
CA PRO A 80 6.92 24.28 14.18
C PRO A 80 6.55 23.29 15.27
N VAL A 81 7.39 22.28 15.48
CA VAL A 81 7.28 21.25 16.51
C VAL A 81 8.46 21.39 17.46
N GLU A 82 8.21 21.80 18.70
CA GLU A 82 9.23 21.82 19.75
C GLU A 82 9.47 20.39 20.24
N ILE A 83 10.74 20.00 20.32
CA ILE A 83 11.15 18.67 20.75
C ILE A 83 11.28 18.63 22.27
N LEU A 84 10.36 17.89 22.90
CA LEU A 84 10.38 17.68 24.34
C LEU A 84 11.32 16.50 24.71
N PRO A 85 11.90 16.50 25.93
CA PRO A 85 12.82 15.43 26.35
C PRO A 85 12.22 14.02 26.21
N GLU A 86 10.94 13.83 26.48
CA GLU A 86 10.25 12.55 26.38
C GLU A 86 10.14 12.01 24.95
N TYR A 87 10.31 12.84 23.92
CA TYR A 87 10.27 12.38 22.52
C TYR A 87 11.59 11.74 22.10
N THR A 88 12.69 12.05 22.79
CA THR A 88 14.05 11.62 22.42
C THR A 88 14.46 10.27 23.02
N ALA A 89 13.77 9.80 24.06
CA ALA A 89 14.09 8.57 24.80
C ALA A 89 13.32 7.37 24.24
N VAL A 90 13.37 7.14 22.92
CA VAL A 90 12.67 6.03 22.26
C VAL A 90 13.67 5.04 21.69
N GLU A 91 13.44 3.75 21.93
CA GLU A 91 14.29 2.69 21.38
C GLU A 91 14.15 2.52 19.87
N GLY A 92 15.18 1.93 19.25
CA GLY A 92 15.18 1.57 17.83
C GLY A 92 15.71 2.67 16.92
N SER A 93 15.18 2.75 15.69
CA SER A 93 15.64 3.74 14.71
C SER A 93 15.30 5.16 15.15
N SER A 94 16.22 6.09 14.96
CA SER A 94 16.08 7.48 15.38
C SER A 94 16.62 8.43 14.29
N MET A 95 16.05 9.63 14.19
CA MET A 95 16.69 10.73 13.48
C MET A 95 17.56 11.58 14.42
N TYR A 96 17.68 11.17 15.69
CA TYR A 96 18.50 11.79 16.73
C TYR A 96 18.06 13.22 17.08
N LEU A 97 16.77 13.42 17.29
CA LEU A 97 16.19 14.68 17.76
C LEU A 97 16.80 15.07 19.13
N ARG A 98 16.96 16.37 19.34
CA ARG A 98 17.47 16.89 20.60
C ARG A 98 16.42 17.73 21.30
N ALA A 99 16.26 17.52 22.58
CA ALA A 99 15.32 18.28 23.39
C ALA A 99 15.65 19.80 23.35
N GLY A 100 14.62 20.61 23.17
CA GLY A 100 14.71 22.07 23.05
C GLY A 100 14.97 22.57 21.63
N GLU A 101 15.24 21.70 20.67
CA GLU A 101 15.26 22.07 19.23
C GLU A 101 13.83 22.14 18.67
N THR A 102 13.68 22.85 17.55
CA THR A 102 12.41 22.97 16.83
C THR A 102 12.61 22.52 15.40
N TYR A 103 11.72 21.66 14.93
CA TYR A 103 11.68 21.18 13.55
C TYR A 103 10.31 21.48 12.95
N THR A 104 10.23 21.59 11.63
CA THR A 104 8.94 21.62 10.95
C THR A 104 8.31 20.22 10.87
N VAL A 105 6.99 20.15 10.70
CA VAL A 105 6.29 18.90 10.43
C VAL A 105 6.90 18.18 9.22
N GLU A 106 7.25 18.91 8.15
CA GLU A 106 7.89 18.34 6.96
C GLU A 106 9.23 17.67 7.29
N GLU A 107 10.11 18.34 8.05
CA GLU A 107 11.41 17.81 8.46
C GLU A 107 11.26 16.52 9.27
N LEU A 108 10.29 16.49 10.20
CA LEU A 108 9.99 15.30 10.99
C LEU A 108 9.40 14.17 10.13
N LEU A 109 8.58 14.47 9.12
CA LEU A 109 8.07 13.49 8.16
C LEU A 109 9.20 12.87 7.33
N TYR A 110 10.20 13.64 6.92
CA TYR A 110 11.41 13.09 6.29
C TYR A 110 12.15 12.14 7.25
N GLY A 111 12.37 12.52 8.50
CA GLY A 111 12.97 11.67 9.51
C GLY A 111 12.16 10.39 9.76
N LEU A 112 10.84 10.51 9.86
CA LEU A 112 9.89 9.41 10.02
C LEU A 112 10.02 8.38 8.89
N MET A 113 10.02 8.83 7.65
CA MET A 113 9.90 7.94 6.49
C MET A 113 11.24 7.44 5.98
N LEU A 114 12.30 8.26 5.92
CA LEU A 114 13.58 7.89 5.34
C LEU A 114 14.41 7.03 6.30
N VAL A 115 14.64 7.52 7.51
CA VAL A 115 15.46 6.81 8.50
C VAL A 115 14.64 6.06 9.55
N SER A 116 13.31 6.08 9.39
CA SER A 116 12.39 5.35 10.28
C SER A 116 12.41 5.85 11.73
N GLY A 117 12.64 7.16 11.95
CA GLY A 117 12.77 7.78 13.26
C GLY A 117 11.58 7.48 14.19
N ASN A 118 11.83 6.79 15.30
CA ASN A 118 10.81 6.54 16.32
C ASN A 118 10.57 7.79 17.15
N ASP A 119 11.60 8.58 17.39
CA ASP A 119 11.56 9.90 17.99
C ASP A 119 10.68 10.86 17.17
N ALA A 120 10.88 10.95 15.86
CA ALA A 120 10.02 11.72 14.97
C ALA A 120 8.55 11.25 15.00
N ALA A 121 8.32 9.93 15.09
CA ALA A 121 6.97 9.39 15.18
C ALA A 121 6.26 9.85 16.47
N ILE A 122 6.95 9.86 17.60
CA ILE A 122 6.40 10.30 18.89
C ILE A 122 6.16 11.81 18.87
N ALA A 123 7.14 12.60 18.40
CA ALA A 123 7.01 14.06 18.29
C ALA A 123 5.80 14.46 17.44
N LEU A 124 5.67 13.90 16.24
CA LEU A 124 4.55 14.14 15.34
C LEU A 124 3.21 13.72 15.96
N ALA A 125 3.14 12.54 16.60
CA ALA A 125 1.93 12.06 17.23
C ALA A 125 1.47 12.97 18.38
N CYS A 126 2.40 13.40 19.25
CA CYS A 126 2.09 14.30 20.35
C CYS A 126 1.72 15.71 19.85
N HIS A 127 2.40 16.22 18.81
CA HIS A 127 2.06 17.49 18.18
C HIS A 127 0.64 17.45 17.60
N THR A 128 0.30 16.41 16.85
CA THR A 128 -0.98 16.28 16.15
C THR A 128 -2.17 16.05 17.09
N ALA A 129 -2.00 15.26 18.14
CA ALA A 129 -3.10 14.77 18.98
C ALA A 129 -2.94 15.03 20.49
N GLY A 130 -1.85 15.69 20.90
CA GLY A 130 -1.54 15.96 22.30
C GLY A 130 -1.00 14.76 23.08
N SER A 131 -1.14 13.54 22.58
CA SER A 131 -0.57 12.32 23.19
C SER A 131 -0.51 11.15 22.21
N VAL A 132 0.39 10.19 22.49
CA VAL A 132 0.48 8.92 21.72
C VAL A 132 -0.83 8.15 21.73
N ALA A 133 -1.52 8.10 22.89
CA ALA A 133 -2.78 7.37 23.00
C ALA A 133 -3.91 8.01 22.18
N ALA A 134 -4.02 9.35 22.19
CA ALA A 134 -5.00 10.05 21.37
C ALA A 134 -4.69 9.87 19.88
N PHE A 135 -3.40 9.92 19.49
CA PHE A 135 -2.98 9.70 18.12
C PHE A 135 -3.26 8.27 17.64
N ALA A 136 -3.05 7.24 18.48
CA ALA A 136 -3.43 5.87 18.18
C ALA A 136 -4.94 5.75 17.93
N GLY A 137 -5.76 6.52 18.64
CA GLY A 137 -7.18 6.67 18.36
C GLY A 137 -7.44 7.16 16.93
N MET A 138 -6.78 8.24 16.51
CA MET A 138 -6.88 8.80 15.15
C MET A 138 -6.43 7.80 14.07
N MET A 139 -5.32 7.07 14.33
CA MET A 139 -4.86 6.00 13.43
C MET A 139 -5.93 4.92 13.23
N ASN A 140 -6.59 4.49 14.30
CA ASN A 140 -7.65 3.48 14.23
C ASN A 140 -8.92 4.03 13.56
N ASP A 141 -9.25 5.31 13.75
CA ASP A 141 -10.36 5.97 13.05
C ASP A 141 -10.06 6.01 11.54
N LYS A 142 -8.84 6.38 11.16
CA LYS A 142 -8.41 6.36 9.76
C LYS A 142 -8.41 4.96 9.17
N ALA A 143 -7.96 3.95 9.92
CA ALA A 143 -8.03 2.55 9.50
C ALA A 143 -9.47 2.12 9.19
N ARG A 144 -10.43 2.48 10.05
CA ARG A 144 -11.86 2.21 9.80
C ARG A 144 -12.36 2.92 8.54
N ALA A 145 -12.00 4.18 8.35
CA ALA A 145 -12.39 4.95 7.16
C ALA A 145 -11.84 4.34 5.85
N LEU A 146 -10.64 3.75 5.89
CA LEU A 146 -10.03 3.05 4.75
C LEU A 146 -10.54 1.60 4.59
N GLY A 147 -11.45 1.13 5.44
CA GLY A 147 -11.94 -0.25 5.40
C GLY A 147 -10.88 -1.29 5.77
N MET A 148 -9.93 -0.93 6.64
CA MET A 148 -8.91 -1.82 7.20
C MET A 148 -9.49 -2.61 8.39
N THR A 149 -10.35 -3.57 8.10
CA THR A 149 -11.17 -4.27 9.11
C THR A 149 -10.39 -5.28 9.96
N SER A 150 -9.16 -5.58 9.58
CA SER A 150 -8.28 -6.54 10.27
C SER A 150 -6.98 -5.87 10.75
N SER A 151 -7.06 -4.61 11.18
CA SER A 151 -5.92 -3.83 11.66
C SER A 151 -6.24 -3.12 12.96
N ALA A 152 -5.23 -2.98 13.82
CA ALA A 152 -5.31 -2.19 15.03
C ALA A 152 -3.92 -1.57 15.34
N PHE A 153 -3.92 -0.28 15.66
CA PHE A 153 -2.73 0.51 15.94
C PHE A 153 -2.70 0.93 17.41
N GLN A 154 -1.56 0.68 18.09
CA GLN A 154 -1.35 1.02 19.50
C GLN A 154 -0.33 2.14 19.69
N ASN A 155 0.51 2.37 18.69
CA ASN A 155 1.57 3.39 18.73
C ASN A 155 1.89 3.90 17.31
N PRO A 156 2.54 5.08 17.18
CA PRO A 156 2.83 5.67 15.87
C PRO A 156 4.10 5.14 15.20
N ASN A 157 4.96 4.40 15.91
CA ASN A 157 6.27 4.01 15.44
C ASN A 157 6.39 2.55 14.98
N GLY A 158 5.46 1.67 15.40
CA GLY A 158 5.41 0.27 15.04
C GLY A 158 6.28 -0.64 15.92
N LEU A 159 6.63 -0.20 17.12
CA LEU A 159 7.20 -1.10 18.13
C LEU A 159 6.16 -2.13 18.56
N ASP A 160 6.64 -3.32 18.92
CA ASP A 160 5.77 -4.43 19.31
C ASP A 160 4.93 -4.04 20.53
N ALA A 161 3.61 -4.19 20.42
CA ALA A 161 2.65 -3.97 21.49
C ALA A 161 1.49 -4.95 21.36
N GLU A 162 0.91 -5.34 22.48
CA GLU A 162 -0.30 -6.18 22.46
C GLU A 162 -1.42 -5.47 21.69
N GLY A 163 -2.03 -6.17 20.75
CA GLY A 163 -3.07 -5.60 19.89
C GLY A 163 -2.58 -4.70 18.76
N HIS A 164 -1.25 -4.62 18.49
CA HIS A 164 -0.70 -3.89 17.33
C HIS A 164 -0.44 -4.84 16.16
N TYR A 165 -1.32 -4.82 15.17
CA TYR A 165 -1.25 -5.73 14.02
C TYR A 165 -1.94 -5.15 12.78
N SER A 166 -1.64 -5.72 11.63
CA SER A 166 -2.40 -5.52 10.39
C SER A 166 -2.33 -6.78 9.52
N THR A 167 -2.80 -6.68 8.28
CA THR A 167 -2.72 -7.71 7.25
C THR A 167 -2.06 -7.15 6.01
N ALA A 168 -1.54 -7.99 5.13
CA ALA A 168 -0.96 -7.52 3.87
C ALA A 168 -2.00 -6.77 3.02
N ARG A 169 -3.27 -7.23 3.03
CA ARG A 169 -4.38 -6.57 2.33
C ARG A 169 -4.68 -5.18 2.89
N ASP A 170 -4.78 -5.04 4.20
CA ASP A 170 -5.07 -3.74 4.81
C ASP A 170 -3.90 -2.78 4.65
N MET A 171 -2.65 -3.26 4.73
CA MET A 171 -1.46 -2.44 4.44
C MET A 171 -1.40 -2.00 2.98
N ALA A 172 -1.89 -2.80 2.03
CA ALA A 172 -2.00 -2.38 0.63
C ALA A 172 -3.04 -1.26 0.45
N LYS A 173 -4.22 -1.37 1.11
CA LYS A 173 -5.21 -0.26 1.11
C LYS A 173 -4.62 1.03 1.67
N LEU A 174 -3.92 0.93 2.80
CA LEU A 174 -3.24 2.07 3.42
C LEU A 174 -2.20 2.69 2.49
N ALA A 175 -1.36 1.87 1.86
CA ALA A 175 -0.33 2.35 0.95
C ALA A 175 -0.93 3.03 -0.28
N CYS A 176 -1.99 2.46 -0.87
CA CYS A 176 -2.70 3.07 -2.00
C CYS A 176 -3.25 4.46 -1.60
N ALA A 177 -3.97 4.57 -0.48
CA ALA A 177 -4.51 5.83 -0.02
C ALA A 177 -3.42 6.87 0.31
N ALA A 178 -2.32 6.45 0.94
CA ALA A 178 -1.21 7.36 1.25
C ALA A 178 -0.52 7.88 -0.02
N LEU A 179 -0.38 7.06 -1.05
CA LEU A 179 0.26 7.42 -2.33
C LEU A 179 -0.59 8.39 -3.17
N GLU A 180 -1.87 8.58 -2.87
CA GLU A 180 -2.71 9.64 -3.47
C GLU A 180 -2.29 11.04 -2.99
N ASN A 181 -1.68 11.14 -1.81
CA ASN A 181 -1.15 12.39 -1.29
C ASN A 181 0.22 12.68 -1.94
N GLU A 182 0.30 13.78 -2.71
CA GLU A 182 1.51 14.16 -3.45
C GLU A 182 2.71 14.42 -2.53
N THR A 183 2.50 15.01 -1.35
CA THR A 183 3.56 15.24 -0.37
C THR A 183 4.09 13.93 0.19
N PHE A 184 3.20 13.01 0.56
CA PHE A 184 3.62 11.68 1.00
C PHE A 184 4.45 10.98 -0.08
N ARG A 185 3.97 11.01 -1.32
CA ARG A 185 4.65 10.42 -2.47
C ARG A 185 6.04 11.03 -2.69
N ALA A 186 6.17 12.34 -2.60
CA ALA A 186 7.44 13.04 -2.71
C ALA A 186 8.43 12.61 -1.61
N ILE A 187 7.98 12.58 -0.36
CA ILE A 187 8.80 12.18 0.79
C ILE A 187 9.31 10.73 0.63
N VAL A 188 8.41 9.77 0.36
CA VAL A 188 8.82 8.35 0.30
C VAL A 188 9.67 8.00 -0.91
N SER A 189 9.61 8.79 -1.99
CA SER A 189 10.45 8.63 -3.18
C SER A 189 11.82 9.29 -3.05
N THR A 190 12.03 10.12 -2.02
CA THR A 190 13.30 10.79 -1.77
C THR A 190 14.37 9.79 -1.32
N LYS A 191 15.48 9.75 -2.07
CA LYS A 191 16.62 8.85 -1.79
C LYS A 191 17.46 9.30 -0.60
N SER A 192 17.63 10.61 -0.47
CA SER A 192 18.30 11.27 0.66
C SER A 192 17.95 12.75 0.69
N THR A 193 17.97 13.33 1.86
CA THR A 193 17.81 14.78 2.09
C THR A 193 18.67 15.21 3.27
N THR A 194 18.82 16.52 3.48
CA THR A 194 19.52 17.08 4.65
C THR A 194 18.52 17.85 5.49
N VAL A 195 18.43 17.50 6.78
CA VAL A 195 17.61 18.18 7.78
C VAL A 195 18.54 18.61 8.91
N ASP A 196 18.55 19.88 9.26
CA ASP A 196 19.40 20.46 10.31
C ASP A 196 20.89 20.00 10.22
N GLY A 197 21.44 20.05 9.00
CA GLY A 197 22.83 19.64 8.74
C GLY A 197 23.09 18.14 8.76
N GLN A 198 22.10 17.32 9.09
CA GLN A 198 22.19 15.85 9.08
C GLN A 198 21.66 15.27 7.78
N THR A 199 22.42 14.42 7.12
CA THR A 199 21.96 13.70 5.93
C THR A 199 21.13 12.47 6.30
N LEU A 200 19.87 12.49 5.92
CA LEU A 200 18.95 11.37 6.07
C LEU A 200 18.93 10.53 4.78
N VAL A 201 19.33 9.27 4.86
CA VAL A 201 19.38 8.35 3.71
C VAL A 201 18.23 7.36 3.83
N ASN A 202 17.41 7.27 2.79
CA ASN A 202 16.25 6.38 2.78
C ASN A 202 16.69 4.90 2.87
N HIS A 203 16.15 4.19 3.85
CA HIS A 203 16.41 2.78 4.09
C HIS A 203 15.87 1.87 3.00
N ASN A 204 14.92 2.34 2.16
CA ASN A 204 14.37 1.57 1.07
C ASN A 204 15.40 1.44 -0.08
N ARG A 205 16.01 0.26 -0.18
CA ARG A 205 17.02 -0.03 -1.20
C ARG A 205 16.45 -0.03 -2.61
N LEU A 206 15.17 -0.40 -2.79
CA LEU A 206 14.53 -0.47 -4.10
C LEU A 206 14.58 0.87 -4.85
N LEU A 207 14.58 2.00 -4.14
CA LEU A 207 14.74 3.33 -4.75
C LEU A 207 16.04 3.48 -5.56
N ARG A 208 17.03 2.63 -5.32
CA ARG A 208 18.34 2.64 -6.01
C ARG A 208 18.56 1.43 -6.91
N SER A 209 17.89 0.32 -6.62
CA SER A 209 18.14 -0.97 -7.26
C SER A 209 17.01 -1.43 -8.19
N TYR A 210 15.82 -0.83 -8.12
CA TYR A 210 14.66 -1.25 -8.90
C TYR A 210 14.15 -0.10 -9.77
N ASP A 211 14.04 -0.35 -11.09
CA ASP A 211 13.55 0.64 -12.04
C ASP A 211 12.07 0.97 -11.82
N GLY A 212 11.79 2.28 -11.75
CA GLY A 212 10.45 2.79 -11.48
C GLY A 212 10.04 2.76 -10.00
N ALA A 213 10.92 2.39 -9.05
CA ALA A 213 10.58 2.42 -7.63
C ALA A 213 10.21 3.83 -7.14
N VAL A 214 9.05 3.93 -6.46
CA VAL A 214 8.50 5.17 -5.90
C VAL A 214 8.64 5.23 -4.37
N GLY A 215 8.70 4.10 -3.68
CA GLY A 215 8.74 4.02 -2.22
C GLY A 215 8.44 2.60 -1.77
N VAL A 216 7.94 2.34 -0.57
CA VAL A 216 7.29 3.22 0.40
C VAL A 216 8.00 3.13 1.77
N LYS A 217 7.94 1.96 2.47
CA LYS A 217 8.45 1.82 3.84
C LYS A 217 8.93 0.43 4.18
N THR A 218 10.07 0.36 4.87
CA THR A 218 10.65 -0.85 5.46
C THR A 218 10.26 -0.97 6.93
N GLY A 219 10.23 -2.20 7.45
CA GLY A 219 10.04 -2.45 8.86
C GLY A 219 10.75 -3.72 9.32
N TYR A 220 11.15 -3.73 10.59
CA TYR A 220 11.70 -4.91 11.25
C TYR A 220 11.55 -4.80 12.77
N THR A 221 11.01 -5.84 13.38
CA THR A 221 11.21 -6.16 14.79
C THR A 221 11.53 -7.66 14.92
N LYS A 222 12.00 -8.08 16.09
CA LYS A 222 12.27 -9.51 16.30
C LYS A 222 11.00 -10.37 16.21
N THR A 223 9.86 -9.80 16.61
CA THR A 223 8.56 -10.49 16.61
C THR A 223 7.92 -10.48 15.21
N ALA A 224 7.90 -9.32 14.53
CA ALA A 224 7.27 -9.20 13.23
C ALA A 224 8.09 -9.85 12.09
N GLY A 225 9.41 -9.96 12.26
CA GLY A 225 10.31 -10.23 11.15
C GLY A 225 10.47 -9.01 10.25
N ARG A 226 11.00 -9.20 9.05
CA ARG A 226 11.11 -8.12 8.05
C ARG A 226 9.75 -7.90 7.39
N THR A 227 9.41 -6.64 7.19
CA THR A 227 8.18 -6.20 6.51
C THR A 227 8.54 -5.12 5.49
N LEU A 228 7.93 -5.18 4.33
CA LEU A 228 8.18 -4.20 3.29
C LEU A 228 6.86 -3.83 2.60
N VAL A 229 6.68 -2.54 2.41
CA VAL A 229 5.68 -1.97 1.50
C VAL A 229 6.43 -1.24 0.41
N SER A 230 6.24 -1.62 -0.84
CA SER A 230 6.84 -0.95 -1.98
C SER A 230 5.81 -0.54 -3.02
N CYS A 231 6.18 0.45 -3.80
CA CYS A 231 5.44 0.90 -4.97
C CYS A 231 6.43 1.10 -6.11
N ALA A 232 6.04 0.68 -7.30
CA ALA A 232 6.79 0.98 -8.52
C ALA A 232 5.83 1.42 -9.62
N GLN A 233 6.31 2.32 -10.49
CA GLN A 233 5.56 2.86 -11.61
C GLN A 233 6.41 2.82 -12.89
N ARG A 234 5.82 2.32 -13.98
CA ARG A 234 6.41 2.34 -15.33
C ARG A 234 5.36 2.91 -16.29
N GLY A 235 5.58 4.12 -16.78
CA GLY A 235 4.58 4.86 -17.56
C GLY A 235 3.32 5.14 -16.74
N THR A 236 2.16 4.74 -17.24
CA THR A 236 0.88 4.86 -16.55
C THR A 236 0.59 3.70 -15.59
N THR A 237 1.33 2.61 -15.68
CA THR A 237 1.10 1.40 -14.87
C THR A 237 1.83 1.50 -13.54
N GLN A 238 1.13 1.32 -12.44
CA GLN A 238 1.66 1.36 -11.09
C GLN A 238 1.22 0.12 -10.31
N PHE A 239 2.11 -0.44 -9.48
CA PHE A 239 1.78 -1.54 -8.58
C PHE A 239 2.29 -1.27 -7.17
N VAL A 240 1.49 -1.69 -6.20
CA VAL A 240 1.86 -1.73 -4.78
C VAL A 240 2.05 -3.19 -4.37
N CYS A 241 3.19 -3.47 -3.74
CA CYS A 241 3.52 -4.77 -3.19
C CYS A 241 3.72 -4.66 -1.68
N VAL A 242 3.16 -5.60 -0.93
CA VAL A 242 3.34 -5.71 0.53
C VAL A 242 3.76 -7.13 0.86
N THR A 243 4.84 -7.27 1.64
CA THR A 243 5.22 -8.53 2.28
C THR A 243 5.33 -8.34 3.79
N LEU A 244 4.85 -9.34 4.54
CA LEU A 244 4.93 -9.38 6.00
C LEU A 244 5.63 -10.67 6.43
N SER A 245 6.53 -10.55 7.43
CA SER A 245 7.37 -11.63 7.94
C SER A 245 8.09 -12.35 6.79
N ASP A 246 8.91 -11.59 6.07
CA ASP A 246 9.57 -11.99 4.84
C ASP A 246 11.09 -11.91 5.00
N PRO A 247 11.79 -13.06 5.08
CA PRO A 247 13.24 -13.05 5.26
C PRO A 247 14.02 -12.56 4.04
N ASP A 248 13.43 -12.57 2.84
CA ASP A 248 14.05 -12.17 1.57
C ASP A 248 13.33 -11.02 0.86
N ASP A 249 12.79 -10.09 1.64
CA ASP A 249 11.90 -9.00 1.21
C ASP A 249 12.35 -8.23 -0.06
N TRP A 250 13.65 -7.99 -0.26
CA TRP A 250 14.15 -7.25 -1.42
C TRP A 250 14.03 -8.05 -2.72
N ASN A 251 14.38 -9.33 -2.70
CA ASN A 251 14.28 -10.20 -3.86
C ASN A 251 12.82 -10.52 -4.15
N ASP A 252 12.03 -10.83 -3.13
CA ASP A 252 10.62 -11.15 -3.27
C ASP A 252 9.83 -9.98 -3.87
N HIS A 253 10.07 -8.74 -3.39
CA HIS A 253 9.45 -7.55 -3.99
C HIS A 253 9.89 -7.33 -5.44
N THR A 254 11.18 -7.54 -5.75
CA THR A 254 11.67 -7.45 -7.13
C THR A 254 10.96 -8.44 -8.04
N HIS A 255 10.90 -9.71 -7.64
CA HIS A 255 10.26 -10.77 -8.41
C HIS A 255 8.76 -10.55 -8.59
N LEU A 256 8.05 -10.18 -7.50
CA LEU A 256 6.60 -9.94 -7.55
C LEU A 256 6.23 -8.71 -8.41
N LEU A 257 7.02 -7.64 -8.34
CA LEU A 257 6.82 -6.45 -9.16
C LEU A 257 7.16 -6.72 -10.63
N ASP A 258 8.27 -7.43 -10.92
CA ASP A 258 8.62 -7.82 -12.29
C ASP A 258 7.53 -8.70 -12.89
N TRP A 259 7.07 -9.72 -12.15
CA TRP A 259 5.94 -10.54 -12.57
C TRP A 259 4.68 -9.69 -12.87
N ALA A 260 4.36 -8.71 -12.02
CA ALA A 260 3.21 -7.85 -12.26
C ALA A 260 3.37 -7.02 -13.54
N PHE A 261 4.53 -6.37 -13.76
CA PHE A 261 4.79 -5.58 -14.97
C PHE A 261 4.91 -6.43 -16.24
N GLU A 262 5.36 -7.67 -16.14
CA GLU A 262 5.41 -8.60 -17.27
C GLU A 262 4.02 -9.04 -17.71
N ASN A 263 3.09 -9.22 -16.77
CA ASN A 263 1.78 -9.81 -17.03
C ASN A 263 0.65 -8.78 -17.17
N TYR A 264 0.80 -7.56 -16.60
CA TYR A 264 -0.27 -6.57 -16.57
C TYR A 264 0.20 -5.21 -17.09
N GLU A 265 -0.74 -4.46 -17.64
CA GLU A 265 -0.54 -3.10 -18.12
C GLU A 265 -1.82 -2.29 -17.90
N TYR A 266 -1.67 -1.07 -17.36
CA TYR A 266 -2.77 -0.11 -17.25
C TYR A 266 -2.78 0.76 -18.50
N ARG A 267 -3.75 0.52 -19.38
CA ARG A 267 -3.77 1.07 -20.73
C ARG A 267 -4.98 1.97 -20.92
N CYS A 268 -4.77 3.12 -21.55
CA CYS A 268 -5.86 3.93 -22.08
C CYS A 268 -6.53 3.18 -23.24
N VAL A 269 -7.81 2.90 -23.08
CA VAL A 269 -8.63 2.21 -24.10
C VAL A 269 -9.58 3.15 -24.83
N ALA A 270 -9.81 4.35 -24.27
CA ALA A 270 -10.56 5.41 -24.91
C ALA A 270 -9.92 6.75 -24.52
N GLY A 271 -9.28 7.39 -25.49
CA GLY A 271 -8.62 8.71 -25.33
C GLY A 271 -9.55 9.86 -25.70
N ASP A 272 -8.99 11.07 -25.72
CA ASP A 272 -9.71 12.34 -25.94
C ASP A 272 -10.45 12.45 -27.28
N THR A 273 -10.30 11.52 -28.23
CA THR A 273 -10.88 11.61 -29.57
C THR A 273 -11.43 10.34 -30.21
N PRO A 274 -11.63 9.19 -29.58
CA PRO A 274 -12.35 8.12 -30.27
C PRO A 274 -13.84 8.42 -30.27
N VAL A 275 -14.38 8.63 -31.45
CA VAL A 275 -15.83 8.67 -31.69
C VAL A 275 -16.30 7.22 -31.80
N TYR A 276 -17.13 6.78 -30.88
CA TYR A 276 -17.73 5.44 -30.90
C TYR A 276 -19.08 5.51 -31.62
N ALA A 277 -19.28 4.60 -32.56
CA ALA A 277 -20.60 4.38 -33.14
C ALA A 277 -21.44 3.54 -32.16
N VAL A 278 -22.43 4.14 -31.53
CA VAL A 278 -23.31 3.49 -30.56
C VAL A 278 -24.66 3.20 -31.24
N PRO A 279 -25.16 1.96 -31.25
CA PRO A 279 -26.47 1.65 -31.80
C PRO A 279 -27.56 2.32 -30.96
N VAL A 280 -28.52 2.98 -31.63
CA VAL A 280 -29.63 3.67 -31.01
C VAL A 280 -30.93 2.94 -31.38
N LEU A 281 -31.59 2.39 -30.37
CA LEU A 281 -32.77 1.49 -30.53
C LEU A 281 -34.08 2.22 -30.82
N SER A 282 -34.14 3.57 -30.72
CA SER A 282 -35.40 4.31 -30.79
C SER A 282 -35.36 5.61 -31.58
N ALA A 283 -34.36 5.83 -32.44
CA ALA A 283 -34.26 7.05 -33.26
C ALA A 283 -34.27 6.73 -34.75
N THR A 284 -34.51 7.76 -35.54
CA THR A 284 -34.41 7.70 -37.01
C THR A 284 -32.97 7.49 -37.53
N VAL A 285 -31.98 7.45 -36.63
CA VAL A 285 -30.56 7.21 -36.92
C VAL A 285 -30.17 5.90 -36.25
N GLU A 286 -29.63 4.97 -37.01
CA GLU A 286 -29.21 3.64 -36.49
C GLU A 286 -27.99 3.71 -35.59
N LEU A 287 -27.17 4.75 -35.71
CA LEU A 287 -25.89 4.92 -34.96
C LEU A 287 -25.74 6.38 -34.53
N CYS A 288 -25.31 6.60 -33.32
CA CYS A 288 -24.83 7.89 -32.82
C CYS A 288 -23.33 7.89 -32.62
N ALA A 289 -22.68 9.02 -32.85
CA ALA A 289 -21.30 9.25 -32.42
C ALA A 289 -21.27 9.54 -30.91
N ALA A 290 -20.47 8.82 -30.15
CA ALA A 290 -20.24 9.07 -28.73
C ALA A 290 -18.74 9.08 -28.46
N ALA A 291 -18.30 10.07 -27.69
CA ALA A 291 -16.93 10.11 -27.13
C ALA A 291 -17.02 10.10 -25.61
N PRO A 292 -16.08 9.48 -24.91
CA PRO A 292 -16.05 9.54 -23.45
C PRO A 292 -15.73 10.98 -22.99
N GLU A 293 -16.38 11.44 -21.92
CA GLU A 293 -16.11 12.75 -21.34
C GLU A 293 -14.68 12.83 -20.73
N ARG A 294 -14.08 11.68 -20.41
CA ARG A 294 -12.73 11.54 -19.88
C ARG A 294 -12.07 10.31 -20.49
N PRO A 295 -10.71 10.29 -20.58
CA PRO A 295 -9.99 9.09 -20.99
C PRO A 295 -10.38 7.90 -20.10
N ALA A 296 -10.66 6.76 -20.71
CA ALA A 296 -10.96 5.52 -20.01
C ALA A 296 -9.73 4.61 -20.02
N TYR A 297 -9.38 4.09 -18.86
CA TYR A 297 -8.26 3.19 -18.68
C TYR A 297 -8.73 1.82 -18.18
N LEU A 298 -8.05 0.77 -18.59
CA LEU A 298 -8.27 -0.60 -18.12
C LEU A 298 -6.94 -1.23 -17.74
N LEU A 299 -6.97 -2.00 -16.64
CA LEU A 299 -5.91 -2.93 -16.32
C LEU A 299 -6.11 -4.20 -17.16
N VAL A 300 -5.18 -4.47 -18.05
CA VAL A 300 -5.26 -5.61 -18.98
C VAL A 300 -4.13 -6.60 -18.75
N HIS A 301 -4.45 -7.89 -18.84
CA HIS A 301 -3.43 -8.93 -18.84
C HIS A 301 -2.74 -8.97 -20.20
N ARG A 302 -1.41 -8.93 -20.27
CA ARG A 302 -0.65 -8.81 -21.52
C ARG A 302 -0.81 -9.99 -22.47
N MET A 303 -1.19 -11.18 -21.96
CA MET A 303 -1.47 -12.35 -22.81
C MET A 303 -2.82 -12.26 -23.56
N THR A 304 -3.69 -11.36 -23.16
CA THR A 304 -4.98 -11.12 -23.83
C THR A 304 -4.75 -10.19 -25.04
N ARG A 305 -3.99 -10.63 -26.05
CA ARG A 305 -4.08 -9.99 -27.35
C ARG A 305 -5.43 -10.34 -27.95
N CYS A 306 -6.36 -9.40 -27.95
CA CYS A 306 -7.52 -9.50 -28.83
C CYS A 306 -7.00 -9.66 -30.28
N ARG A 307 -7.29 -10.80 -30.89
CA ARG A 307 -7.11 -11.01 -32.33
C ARG A 307 -8.25 -10.33 -33.09
#